data_c33fc2fc9a5827f8d9bb23079437c23e
#
_entry.id   c33fc2fc9a5827f8d9bb23079437c23e
#
_cell.length_a   1.000
_cell.length_b   1.000
_cell.length_c   1.000
_cell.angle_alpha   90.00
_cell.angle_beta   90.00
_cell.angle_gamma   90.00
#
_symmetry.space_group_name_H-M   'P 1'
#
loop_
_entity.id
_entity.type
_entity.pdbx_description
1 polymer ?
#
loop_
_entity_poly.entity_id
_entity_poly.type
_entity_poly.pdbx_seq_one_letter_code
_entity_poly.pdbx_strand_id
1 'polypeptide(L)'
;LNYYPKLIGMSPYSPVNGYQFLYKKNEDKKEITNLLINHIESFAITNKILSCNFLYIDESWGDHLKSLGYHEWINSSSEWRSNGEKTFDDFLSRFNSNQRKNIKKERKSITKQDIKIKIFNEIDINKEILEKMHDFYEQHCSRWGVWGSKYLTATFFEKILDNKKNLLLFSASKNNSNEIFAMSMCVKNKNNLWGRYWGSQEEISNLHFELCYYQPIEWAIKNSIHLFDPGAGGKHKRRRGFFAKSTISLHKWFDKNMENIIYPWLNEVNKQTKMDIDIENKSIPFK
;
A
#
# COMPACT_ATOMS: atom_id res chain seq x y z
N LEU A 1 -22.90 -22.35 -8.55
CA LEU A 1 -21.52 -22.39 -8.03
C LEU A 1 -21.44 -21.52 -6.78
N ASN A 2 -21.00 -22.08 -5.66
CA ASN A 2 -20.73 -21.33 -4.45
C ASN A 2 -19.32 -20.73 -4.53
N TYR A 3 -19.20 -19.47 -4.16
CA TYR A 3 -17.90 -18.75 -4.15
C TYR A 3 -17.33 -18.60 -2.75
N TYR A 4 -18.12 -18.73 -1.73
CA TYR A 4 -17.79 -18.66 -0.31
C TYR A 4 -18.18 -19.96 0.42
N PRO A 5 -17.52 -20.28 1.55
CA PRO A 5 -16.46 -19.53 2.24
C PRO A 5 -15.09 -19.69 1.60
N LYS A 6 -14.16 -18.75 1.94
CA LYS A 6 -12.76 -18.74 1.51
C LYS A 6 -11.82 -18.61 2.70
N LEU A 7 -10.67 -19.26 2.62
CA LEU A 7 -9.57 -19.01 3.54
C LEU A 7 -8.61 -17.98 2.93
N ILE A 8 -8.21 -16.98 3.71
CA ILE A 8 -7.35 -15.90 3.25
C ILE A 8 -6.17 -15.74 4.20
N GLY A 9 -4.95 -15.76 3.64
CA GLY A 9 -3.72 -15.37 4.30
C GLY A 9 -3.18 -14.08 3.68
N MET A 10 -2.87 -13.08 4.51
CA MET A 10 -2.26 -11.82 4.06
C MET A 10 -1.59 -11.09 5.23
N SER A 11 -0.71 -10.13 4.92
CA SER A 11 -0.14 -9.26 5.95
C SER A 11 -1.22 -8.33 6.54
N PRO A 12 -1.11 -7.99 7.83
CA PRO A 12 -1.94 -6.94 8.42
C PRO A 12 -1.83 -5.64 7.66
N TYR A 13 -1.66 -4.77 7.39
CA TYR A 13 -1.45 -3.55 6.57
C TYR A 13 -1.63 -3.75 5.06
N SER A 14 -2.41 -4.72 4.65
CA SER A 14 -2.73 -4.88 3.23
C SER A 14 -3.31 -3.59 2.62
N PRO A 15 -3.02 -3.30 1.34
CA PRO A 15 -2.24 -4.10 0.40
C PRO A 15 -0.72 -3.82 0.53
N VAL A 16 0.03 -4.73 1.13
CA VAL A 16 1.51 -4.67 1.22
C VAL A 16 2.07 -5.98 0.69
N ASN A 17 2.96 -5.89 -0.29
CA ASN A 17 3.66 -7.08 -0.79
C ASN A 17 4.66 -7.61 0.25
N GLY A 18 4.89 -8.92 0.17
CA GLY A 18 5.87 -9.62 1.00
C GLY A 18 5.26 -10.57 2.01
N TYR A 19 3.96 -10.95 1.86
CA TYR A 19 3.37 -11.98 2.71
C TYR A 19 4.04 -13.33 2.47
N GLN A 20 4.46 -13.97 3.53
CA GLN A 20 4.91 -15.35 3.62
C GLN A 20 4.68 -15.87 5.03
N PHE A 21 4.82 -17.17 5.26
CA PHE A 21 4.80 -17.69 6.60
C PHE A 21 6.01 -17.20 7.41
N LEU A 22 5.87 -17.15 8.72
CA LEU A 22 6.96 -16.82 9.63
C LEU A 22 7.68 -18.11 10.01
N TYR A 23 9.00 -18.09 9.88
CA TYR A 23 9.86 -19.23 10.15
C TYR A 23 10.82 -18.93 11.29
N LYS A 24 11.13 -19.94 12.10
CA LYS A 24 12.26 -19.83 13.03
C LYS A 24 13.58 -19.78 12.24
N LYS A 25 14.55 -19.10 12.82
CA LYS A 25 15.90 -19.06 12.27
C LYS A 25 16.43 -20.49 12.19
N ASN A 26 17.01 -20.89 11.05
CA ASN A 26 17.59 -22.21 10.75
C ASN A 26 16.59 -23.34 10.42
N GLU A 27 15.29 -23.06 10.30
CA GLU A 27 14.34 -24.04 9.77
C GLU A 27 14.37 -24.10 8.22
N ASP A 28 14.08 -25.27 7.65
CA ASP A 28 13.87 -25.41 6.20
C ASP A 28 12.51 -24.78 5.82
N LYS A 29 12.59 -23.65 5.16
CA LYS A 29 11.39 -22.89 4.77
C LYS A 29 10.47 -23.67 3.82
N LYS A 30 11.02 -24.50 2.93
CA LYS A 30 10.22 -25.28 1.98
C LYS A 30 9.50 -26.42 2.68
N GLU A 31 10.19 -27.13 3.54
CA GLU A 31 9.61 -28.21 4.34
C GLU A 31 8.48 -27.70 5.24
N ILE A 32 8.73 -26.63 5.99
CA ILE A 32 7.71 -26.00 6.85
C ILE A 32 6.54 -25.46 6.02
N THR A 33 6.80 -24.86 4.86
CA THR A 33 5.72 -24.40 3.98
C THR A 33 4.86 -25.58 3.52
N ASN A 34 5.46 -26.68 3.07
CA ASN A 34 4.72 -27.87 2.65
C ASN A 34 3.85 -28.42 3.77
N LEU A 35 4.40 -28.55 4.96
CA LEU A 35 3.68 -29.02 6.14
C LEU A 35 2.47 -28.12 6.46
N LEU A 36 2.68 -26.81 6.52
CA LEU A 36 1.61 -25.84 6.83
C LEU A 36 0.54 -25.82 5.73
N ILE A 37 0.93 -25.80 4.46
CA ILE A 37 -0.03 -25.83 3.34
C ILE A 37 -0.87 -27.09 3.37
N ASN A 38 -0.28 -28.26 3.57
CA ASN A 38 -1.02 -29.52 3.69
C ASN A 38 -2.06 -29.47 4.82
N HIS A 39 -1.72 -28.94 5.97
CA HIS A 39 -2.66 -28.79 7.08
C HIS A 39 -3.75 -27.76 6.79
N ILE A 40 -3.41 -26.61 6.19
CA ILE A 40 -4.35 -25.56 5.80
C ILE A 40 -5.35 -26.10 4.77
N GLU A 41 -4.90 -26.82 3.75
CA GLU A 41 -5.76 -27.41 2.73
C GLU A 41 -6.65 -28.51 3.32
N SER A 42 -6.11 -29.39 4.15
CA SER A 42 -6.89 -30.42 4.85
C SER A 42 -7.97 -29.80 5.72
N PHE A 43 -7.62 -28.76 6.48
CA PHE A 43 -8.59 -27.99 7.27
C PHE A 43 -9.69 -27.37 6.39
N ALA A 44 -9.29 -26.74 5.29
CA ALA A 44 -10.22 -26.11 4.36
C ALA A 44 -11.20 -27.11 3.76
N ILE A 45 -10.71 -28.25 3.28
CA ILE A 45 -11.54 -29.30 2.68
C ILE A 45 -12.51 -29.90 3.71
N THR A 46 -12.01 -30.22 4.92
CA THR A 46 -12.84 -30.76 6.02
C THR A 46 -13.96 -29.82 6.40
N ASN A 47 -13.71 -28.52 6.39
CA ASN A 47 -14.71 -27.49 6.75
C ASN A 47 -15.49 -26.93 5.56
N LYS A 48 -15.42 -27.61 4.39
CA LYS A 48 -16.12 -27.18 3.16
C LYS A 48 -15.79 -25.75 2.72
N ILE A 49 -14.57 -25.28 3.00
CA ILE A 49 -14.03 -24.03 2.49
C ILE A 49 -13.61 -24.25 1.03
N LEU A 50 -14.05 -23.37 0.15
CA LEU A 50 -13.99 -23.62 -1.28
C LEU A 50 -12.65 -23.26 -1.92
N SER A 51 -11.87 -22.41 -1.25
CA SER A 51 -10.55 -22.00 -1.77
C SER A 51 -9.62 -21.51 -0.67
N CYS A 52 -8.31 -21.66 -0.90
CA CYS A 52 -7.23 -21.03 -0.15
C CYS A 52 -6.60 -19.93 -0.99
N ASN A 53 -6.41 -18.76 -0.40
CA ASN A 53 -5.97 -17.56 -1.08
C ASN A 53 -4.89 -16.86 -0.26
N PHE A 54 -3.72 -16.62 -0.85
CA PHE A 54 -2.63 -15.87 -0.23
C PHE A 54 -2.42 -14.58 -0.99
N LEU A 55 -2.60 -13.43 -0.33
CA LEU A 55 -2.65 -12.12 -0.99
C LEU A 55 -1.36 -11.34 -0.77
N TYR A 56 -0.90 -10.61 -1.81
CA TYR A 56 0.27 -9.73 -1.76
C TYR A 56 1.54 -10.44 -1.27
N ILE A 57 1.80 -11.59 -1.86
CA ILE A 57 2.85 -12.51 -1.42
C ILE A 57 4.26 -12.01 -1.73
N ASP A 58 5.24 -12.58 -1.04
CA ASP A 58 6.64 -12.55 -1.45
C ASP A 58 6.81 -13.41 -2.71
N GLU A 59 7.50 -12.87 -3.73
CA GLU A 59 7.62 -13.53 -5.03
C GLU A 59 8.37 -14.88 -4.94
N SER A 60 9.44 -14.92 -4.13
CA SER A 60 10.24 -16.15 -3.97
C SER A 60 9.46 -17.26 -3.26
N TRP A 61 8.64 -16.89 -2.30
CA TRP A 61 7.71 -17.82 -1.64
C TRP A 61 6.59 -18.27 -2.58
N GLY A 62 6.14 -17.35 -3.45
CA GLY A 62 5.11 -17.61 -4.44
C GLY A 62 5.52 -18.67 -5.46
N ASP A 63 6.76 -18.69 -5.91
CA ASP A 63 7.26 -19.71 -6.84
C ASP A 63 7.16 -21.13 -6.25
N HIS A 64 7.41 -21.25 -4.95
CA HIS A 64 7.24 -22.53 -4.28
C HIS A 64 5.77 -22.96 -4.21
N LEU A 65 4.86 -22.05 -3.87
CA LEU A 65 3.42 -22.35 -3.81
C LEU A 65 2.82 -22.69 -5.18
N LYS A 66 3.32 -22.10 -6.26
CA LYS A 66 2.91 -22.49 -7.61
C LYS A 66 3.23 -23.98 -7.90
N SER A 67 4.35 -24.49 -7.39
CA SER A 67 4.66 -25.93 -7.50
C SER A 67 3.71 -26.83 -6.69
N LEU A 68 2.99 -26.26 -5.72
CA LEU A 68 1.95 -26.94 -4.93
C LEU A 68 0.53 -26.78 -5.52
N GLY A 69 0.42 -26.27 -6.75
CA GLY A 69 -0.85 -26.13 -7.48
C GLY A 69 -1.63 -24.85 -7.20
N TYR A 70 -0.97 -23.82 -6.67
CA TYR A 70 -1.58 -22.48 -6.57
C TYR A 70 -1.42 -21.72 -7.89
N HIS A 71 -2.43 -20.96 -8.25
CA HIS A 71 -2.47 -20.15 -9.46
C HIS A 71 -2.32 -18.66 -9.14
N GLU A 72 -1.50 -18.02 -9.94
CA GLU A 72 -1.17 -16.60 -9.81
C GLU A 72 -2.31 -15.71 -10.32
N TRP A 73 -2.67 -14.70 -9.53
CA TRP A 73 -3.47 -13.55 -9.96
C TRP A 73 -2.66 -12.29 -9.77
N ILE A 74 -2.43 -11.59 -10.86
CA ILE A 74 -1.67 -10.37 -10.91
C ILE A 74 -2.60 -9.16 -10.85
N ASN A 75 -2.28 -8.23 -9.95
CA ASN A 75 -2.94 -6.93 -9.86
C ASN A 75 -1.91 -5.81 -10.06
N SER A 76 -2.38 -4.61 -10.41
CA SER A 76 -1.55 -3.42 -10.49
C SER A 76 -1.53 -2.67 -9.17
N SER A 77 -0.35 -2.27 -8.73
CA SER A 77 -0.11 -1.33 -7.63
C SER A 77 0.79 -0.17 -8.09
N SER A 78 1.22 0.65 -7.15
CA SER A 78 2.08 1.80 -7.45
C SER A 78 3.27 1.82 -6.53
N GLU A 79 4.43 2.28 -7.04
CA GLU A 79 5.60 2.55 -6.22
C GLU A 79 6.41 3.72 -6.79
N TRP A 80 7.02 4.49 -5.91
CA TRP A 80 8.09 5.41 -6.24
C TRP A 80 9.43 4.75 -5.89
N ARG A 81 10.41 4.91 -6.79
CA ARG A 81 11.79 4.43 -6.60
C ARG A 81 12.74 5.61 -6.67
N SER A 82 13.64 5.67 -5.70
CA SER A 82 14.76 6.61 -5.75
C SER A 82 15.66 6.29 -6.94
N ASN A 83 16.02 7.33 -7.67
CA ASN A 83 17.04 7.27 -8.73
C ASN A 83 18.33 8.00 -8.32
N GLY A 84 18.58 8.07 -7.00
CA GLY A 84 19.75 8.73 -6.44
C GLY A 84 19.58 10.24 -6.25
N GLU A 85 18.37 10.76 -6.31
CA GLU A 85 18.05 12.16 -6.05
C GLU A 85 18.57 12.59 -4.65
N LYS A 86 19.09 13.81 -4.56
CA LYS A 86 19.52 14.42 -3.30
C LYS A 86 18.52 15.45 -2.79
N THR A 87 17.73 16.02 -3.70
CA THR A 87 16.74 17.05 -3.41
C THR A 87 15.41 16.74 -4.12
N PHE A 88 14.34 17.37 -3.66
CA PHE A 88 13.05 17.28 -4.35
C PHE A 88 13.10 17.96 -5.74
N ASP A 89 13.95 18.96 -5.95
CA ASP A 89 14.17 19.56 -7.28
C ASP A 89 14.89 18.60 -8.25
N ASP A 90 15.80 17.74 -7.76
CA ASP A 90 16.37 16.66 -8.57
C ASP A 90 15.28 15.70 -9.06
N PHE A 91 14.38 15.29 -8.16
CA PHE A 91 13.22 14.49 -8.53
C PHE A 91 12.35 15.21 -9.57
N LEU A 92 12.05 16.48 -9.37
CA LEU A 92 11.29 17.27 -10.34
C LEU A 92 12.00 17.37 -11.69
N SER A 93 13.31 17.35 -11.74
CA SER A 93 14.08 17.43 -12.98
C SER A 93 13.85 16.26 -13.93
N ARG A 94 13.37 15.12 -13.43
CA ARG A 94 13.01 13.95 -14.24
C ARG A 94 11.80 14.21 -15.15
N PHE A 95 10.89 15.08 -14.73
CA PHE A 95 9.65 15.37 -15.46
C PHE A 95 9.88 16.33 -16.64
N ASN A 96 9.04 16.22 -17.64
CA ASN A 96 8.93 17.24 -18.66
C ASN A 96 8.52 18.60 -18.05
N SER A 97 8.72 19.67 -18.80
CA SER A 97 8.55 21.04 -18.29
C SER A 97 7.12 21.33 -17.82
N ASN A 98 6.13 20.79 -18.53
CA ASN A 98 4.72 21.00 -18.21
C ASN A 98 4.35 20.34 -16.87
N GLN A 99 4.70 19.06 -16.69
CA GLN A 99 4.37 18.35 -15.46
C GLN A 99 5.13 18.91 -14.27
N ARG A 100 6.39 19.30 -14.43
CA ARG A 100 7.17 19.98 -13.39
C ARG A 100 6.51 21.27 -12.91
N LYS A 101 5.99 22.09 -13.85
CA LYS A 101 5.22 23.30 -13.52
C LYS A 101 3.94 22.96 -12.76
N ASN A 102 3.23 21.89 -13.18
CA ASN A 102 2.00 21.44 -12.50
C ASN A 102 2.27 21.02 -11.04
N ILE A 103 3.30 20.21 -10.78
CA ILE A 103 3.64 19.79 -9.42
C ILE A 103 4.01 21.01 -8.56
N LYS A 104 4.82 21.93 -9.08
CA LYS A 104 5.15 23.19 -8.36
C LYS A 104 3.91 24.02 -8.05
N LYS A 105 2.95 24.08 -8.99
CA LYS A 105 1.67 24.80 -8.79
C LYS A 105 0.81 24.12 -7.72
N GLU A 106 0.68 22.80 -7.75
CA GLU A 106 -0.06 22.01 -6.75
C GLU A 106 0.52 22.26 -5.34
N ARG A 107 1.81 22.15 -5.13
CA ARG A 107 2.47 22.42 -3.85
C ARG A 107 2.32 23.88 -3.40
N LYS A 108 2.53 24.83 -4.32
CA LYS A 108 2.38 26.26 -4.03
C LYS A 108 0.94 26.62 -3.63
N SER A 109 -0.09 25.87 -4.12
CA SER A 109 -1.47 26.13 -3.74
C SER A 109 -1.73 25.89 -2.25
N ILE A 110 -1.01 24.98 -1.61
CA ILE A 110 -1.11 24.68 -0.18
C ILE A 110 -0.53 25.82 0.64
N THR A 111 0.67 26.29 0.29
CA THR A 111 1.33 27.42 0.98
C THR A 111 0.51 28.71 0.90
N LYS A 112 -0.19 28.93 -0.24
CA LYS A 112 -1.04 30.12 -0.43
C LYS A 112 -2.32 30.11 0.41
N GLN A 113 -2.72 28.98 0.96
CA GLN A 113 -3.93 28.83 1.79
C GLN A 113 -3.60 28.89 3.30
N ASP A 114 -2.42 29.41 3.66
CA ASP A 114 -1.96 29.52 5.04
C ASP A 114 -1.97 28.18 5.79
N ILE A 115 -1.59 27.11 5.07
CA ILE A 115 -1.50 25.75 5.61
C ILE A 115 -0.06 25.44 5.99
N LYS A 116 0.13 25.08 7.25
CA LYS A 116 1.38 24.57 7.81
C LYS A 116 1.38 23.05 7.78
N ILE A 117 2.46 22.49 7.25
CA ILE A 117 2.69 21.03 7.28
C ILE A 117 3.69 20.71 8.41
N LYS A 118 3.34 19.73 9.24
CA LYS A 118 4.24 19.19 10.27
C LYS A 118 4.43 17.69 10.06
N ILE A 119 5.68 17.25 10.23
CA ILE A 119 6.06 15.83 10.18
C ILE A 119 6.27 15.37 11.61
N PHE A 120 5.62 14.24 11.98
CA PHE A 120 5.78 13.59 13.27
C PHE A 120 6.59 12.31 13.08
N ASN A 121 7.67 12.23 13.81
CA ASN A 121 8.54 11.05 13.88
C ASN A 121 8.42 10.37 15.26
N GLU A 122 9.27 9.40 15.53
CA GLU A 122 9.28 8.65 16.80
C GLU A 122 9.21 9.52 18.06
N ILE A 123 9.88 10.67 18.08
CA ILE A 123 9.95 11.57 19.24
C ILE A 123 8.62 12.30 19.44
N ASP A 124 7.98 12.68 18.34
CA ASP A 124 6.77 13.50 18.34
C ASP A 124 5.49 12.68 18.51
N ILE A 125 5.53 11.38 18.16
CA ILE A 125 4.36 10.50 18.17
C ILE A 125 4.05 10.06 19.59
N ASN A 126 2.83 10.39 20.03
CA ASN A 126 2.25 10.02 21.32
C ASN A 126 0.82 9.48 21.12
N LYS A 127 0.18 9.11 22.22
CA LYS A 127 -1.19 8.56 22.23
C LYS A 127 -2.18 9.52 21.55
N GLU A 128 -2.16 10.80 21.93
CA GLU A 128 -3.08 11.81 21.41
C GLU A 128 -2.99 11.98 19.88
N ILE A 129 -1.78 11.95 19.33
CA ILE A 129 -1.55 12.03 17.87
C ILE A 129 -2.11 10.80 17.16
N LEU A 130 -1.98 9.62 17.75
CA LEU A 130 -2.51 8.38 17.15
C LEU A 130 -4.04 8.28 17.28
N GLU A 131 -4.64 8.77 18.37
CA GLU A 131 -6.08 8.90 18.51
C GLU A 131 -6.64 9.85 17.44
N LYS A 132 -6.00 10.99 17.22
CA LYS A 132 -6.38 11.92 16.16
C LYS A 132 -6.24 11.30 14.76
N MET A 133 -5.19 10.52 14.51
CA MET A 133 -5.05 9.78 13.25
C MET A 133 -6.17 8.73 13.07
N HIS A 134 -6.58 8.07 14.17
CA HIS A 134 -7.74 7.16 14.14
C HIS A 134 -9.03 7.90 13.75
N ASP A 135 -9.30 9.07 14.33
CA ASP A 135 -10.48 9.86 13.99
C ASP A 135 -10.51 10.23 12.50
N PHE A 136 -9.39 10.66 11.93
CA PHE A 136 -9.27 10.92 10.49
C PHE A 136 -9.47 9.67 9.65
N TYR A 137 -8.93 8.54 10.07
CA TYR A 137 -9.14 7.25 9.40
C TYR A 137 -10.62 6.86 9.40
N GLU A 138 -11.31 6.95 10.55
CA GLU A 138 -12.72 6.66 10.66
C GLU A 138 -13.59 7.56 9.78
N GLN A 139 -13.36 8.85 9.82
CA GLN A 139 -14.07 9.84 9.00
C GLN A 139 -13.87 9.56 7.51
N HIS A 140 -12.64 9.26 7.10
CA HIS A 140 -12.36 8.93 5.71
C HIS A 140 -13.06 7.66 5.26
N CYS A 141 -12.99 6.58 6.02
CA CYS A 141 -13.65 5.31 5.72
C CYS A 141 -15.18 5.47 5.66
N SER A 142 -15.75 6.23 6.59
CA SER A 142 -17.21 6.46 6.67
C SER A 142 -17.80 7.15 5.44
N ARG A 143 -16.99 7.95 4.70
CA ARG A 143 -17.43 8.59 3.45
C ARG A 143 -17.77 7.58 2.35
N TRP A 144 -17.24 6.37 2.42
CA TRP A 144 -17.45 5.31 1.42
C TRP A 144 -18.49 4.26 1.85
N GLY A 145 -19.13 4.44 3.01
CA GLY A 145 -20.14 3.51 3.54
C GLY A 145 -19.60 2.07 3.62
N VAL A 146 -20.34 1.12 3.10
CA VAL A 146 -19.94 -0.32 3.10
C VAL A 146 -18.65 -0.62 2.33
N TRP A 147 -18.21 0.28 1.47
CA TRP A 147 -16.97 0.16 0.69
C TRP A 147 -15.77 0.82 1.38
N GLY A 148 -15.97 1.38 2.57
CA GLY A 148 -14.97 2.17 3.28
C GLY A 148 -13.78 1.40 3.81
N SER A 149 -13.78 0.07 3.72
CA SER A 149 -12.65 -0.79 4.14
C SER A 149 -12.14 -0.49 5.55
N LYS A 150 -13.07 -0.29 6.48
CA LYS A 150 -12.78 0.03 7.88
C LYS A 150 -12.39 -1.24 8.66
N TYR A 151 -11.09 -1.55 8.66
CA TYR A 151 -10.57 -2.77 9.28
C TYR A 151 -9.96 -2.53 10.66
N LEU A 152 -9.54 -1.28 10.96
CA LEU A 152 -8.77 -0.97 12.16
C LEU A 152 -9.67 -0.36 13.23
N THR A 153 -9.37 -0.70 14.47
CA THR A 153 -10.07 -0.21 15.65
C THR A 153 -9.21 0.81 16.42
N ALA A 154 -9.79 1.56 17.35
CA ALA A 154 -9.05 2.42 18.26
C ALA A 154 -7.92 1.68 18.99
N THR A 155 -8.18 0.42 19.41
CA THR A 155 -7.17 -0.43 20.07
C THR A 155 -5.95 -0.67 19.18
N PHE A 156 -6.11 -0.78 17.86
CA PHE A 156 -4.97 -0.87 16.94
C PHE A 156 -4.09 0.37 17.02
N PHE A 157 -4.70 1.58 16.95
CA PHE A 157 -3.94 2.83 17.02
C PHE A 157 -3.29 3.04 18.39
N GLU A 158 -3.90 2.57 19.48
CA GLU A 158 -3.29 2.56 20.79
C GLU A 158 -2.07 1.62 20.84
N LYS A 159 -2.21 0.39 20.38
CA LYS A 159 -1.16 -0.64 20.41
C LYS A 159 0.01 -0.35 19.49
N ILE A 160 -0.20 0.32 18.35
CA ILE A 160 0.87 0.63 17.40
C ILE A 160 1.87 1.65 17.96
N LEU A 161 1.52 2.34 19.05
CA LEU A 161 2.41 3.24 19.77
C LEU A 161 3.70 2.53 20.22
N ASP A 162 3.64 1.25 20.58
CA ASP A 162 4.80 0.44 20.92
C ASP A 162 5.80 0.30 19.75
N ASN A 163 5.33 0.56 18.53
CA ASN A 163 6.11 0.50 17.30
C ASN A 163 6.32 1.88 16.66
N LYS A 164 6.19 2.97 17.41
CA LYS A 164 6.27 4.36 16.91
C LYS A 164 7.55 4.67 16.13
N LYS A 165 8.66 3.97 16.40
CA LYS A 165 9.91 4.08 15.62
C LYS A 165 9.75 3.78 14.13
N ASN A 166 8.73 2.97 13.79
CA ASN A 166 8.41 2.59 12.42
C ASN A 166 7.29 3.45 11.83
N LEU A 167 6.79 4.46 12.55
CA LEU A 167 5.74 5.35 12.07
C LEU A 167 6.32 6.68 11.57
N LEU A 168 5.60 7.27 10.63
CA LEU A 168 5.83 8.61 10.13
C LEU A 168 4.48 9.22 9.77
N LEU A 169 4.13 10.36 10.36
CA LEU A 169 2.88 11.02 10.07
C LEU A 169 3.14 12.41 9.51
N PHE A 170 2.29 12.82 8.58
CA PHE A 170 2.27 14.17 8.01
C PHE A 170 0.93 14.80 8.34
N SER A 171 0.95 16.00 8.88
CA SER A 171 -0.28 16.72 9.26
C SER A 171 -0.36 18.07 8.61
N ALA A 172 -1.59 18.58 8.50
CA ALA A 172 -1.88 19.95 8.10
C ALA A 172 -2.67 20.68 9.19
N SER A 173 -2.27 21.93 9.46
CA SER A 173 -2.97 22.88 10.33
C SER A 173 -2.98 24.25 9.67
N LYS A 174 -3.87 25.17 10.10
CA LYS A 174 -3.81 26.58 9.69
C LYS A 174 -2.61 27.27 10.37
N ASN A 175 -1.98 28.22 9.72
CA ASN A 175 -0.79 28.91 10.26
C ASN A 175 -1.05 29.60 11.61
N ASN A 176 -2.29 30.10 11.83
CA ASN A 176 -2.72 30.78 13.03
C ASN A 176 -3.33 29.85 14.09
N SER A 177 -3.34 28.55 13.85
CA SER A 177 -3.88 27.52 14.75
C SER A 177 -2.96 26.31 14.78
N ASN A 178 -2.84 25.71 15.95
CA ASN A 178 -2.17 24.41 16.09
C ASN A 178 -3.14 23.22 15.89
N GLU A 179 -4.40 23.50 15.59
CA GLU A 179 -5.40 22.47 15.36
C GLU A 179 -5.13 21.75 14.04
N ILE A 180 -4.90 20.46 14.15
CA ILE A 180 -4.68 19.58 13.00
C ILE A 180 -6.04 19.24 12.40
N PHE A 181 -6.24 19.52 11.11
CA PHE A 181 -7.47 19.22 10.37
C PHE A 181 -7.30 18.14 9.30
N ALA A 182 -6.06 17.70 9.04
CA ALA A 182 -5.78 16.58 8.14
C ALA A 182 -4.50 15.85 8.53
N MET A 183 -4.48 14.54 8.34
CA MET A 183 -3.29 13.70 8.56
C MET A 183 -3.16 12.59 7.53
N SER A 184 -1.92 12.19 7.27
CA SER A 184 -1.59 10.93 6.63
C SER A 184 -0.60 10.15 7.48
N MET A 185 -0.68 8.81 7.43
CA MET A 185 0.19 7.91 8.14
C MET A 185 0.94 7.00 7.17
N CYS A 186 2.25 6.94 7.36
CA CYS A 186 3.14 5.98 6.71
C CYS A 186 3.75 5.05 7.75
N VAL A 187 4.06 3.83 7.30
CA VAL A 187 4.93 2.90 8.01
C VAL A 187 6.29 2.89 7.31
N LYS A 188 7.37 2.78 8.05
CA LYS A 188 8.73 2.81 7.49
C LYS A 188 9.63 1.75 8.09
N ASN A 189 10.61 1.34 7.31
CA ASN A 189 11.80 0.67 7.80
C ASN A 189 13.06 1.42 7.29
N LYS A 190 14.23 0.79 7.39
CA LYS A 190 15.49 1.40 6.96
C LYS A 190 15.51 1.83 5.49
N ASN A 191 14.84 1.09 4.60
CA ASN A 191 14.96 1.26 3.15
C ASN A 191 13.66 1.65 2.47
N ASN A 192 12.51 1.41 3.12
CA ASN A 192 11.20 1.48 2.49
C ASN A 192 10.22 2.33 3.31
N LEU A 193 9.29 2.96 2.61
CA LEU A 193 8.16 3.71 3.13
C LEU A 193 6.86 3.18 2.55
N TRP A 194 5.81 3.05 3.37
CA TRP A 194 4.49 2.61 2.96
C TRP A 194 3.44 3.60 3.44
N GLY A 195 2.79 4.31 2.52
CA GLY A 195 1.63 5.15 2.81
C GLY A 195 0.39 4.29 3.05
N ARG A 196 -0.33 4.53 4.14
CA ARG A 196 -1.43 3.65 4.51
C ARG A 196 -2.75 4.36 4.74
N TYR A 197 -2.78 5.33 5.58
CA TYR A 197 -4.04 5.98 5.97
C TYR A 197 -3.95 7.47 5.81
N TRP A 198 -5.09 8.05 5.51
CA TRP A 198 -5.24 9.49 5.33
C TRP A 198 -6.66 9.89 5.71
N GLY A 199 -6.82 11.11 6.21
CA GLY A 199 -8.11 11.74 6.36
C GLY A 199 -7.99 13.25 6.53
N SER A 200 -9.08 13.93 6.26
CA SER A 200 -9.18 15.39 6.39
C SER A 200 -10.61 15.80 6.73
N GLN A 201 -10.75 16.76 7.64
CA GLN A 201 -12.03 17.39 7.95
C GLN A 201 -12.46 18.40 6.88
N GLU A 202 -11.47 19.00 6.19
CA GLU A 202 -11.71 20.00 5.15
C GLU A 202 -11.36 19.44 3.76
N GLU A 203 -12.17 19.78 2.76
CA GLU A 203 -11.88 19.50 1.36
C GLU A 203 -11.01 20.58 0.75
N ILE A 204 -9.70 20.41 0.83
CA ILE A 204 -8.71 21.34 0.28
C ILE A 204 -8.07 20.74 -0.96
N SER A 205 -8.17 21.46 -2.07
CA SER A 205 -7.58 21.03 -3.35
C SER A 205 -6.08 20.79 -3.20
N ASN A 206 -5.58 19.68 -3.72
CA ASN A 206 -4.18 19.22 -3.69
C ASN A 206 -3.64 18.82 -2.30
N LEU A 207 -4.38 18.96 -1.20
CA LEU A 207 -3.89 18.63 0.14
C LEU A 207 -3.56 17.13 0.26
N HIS A 208 -4.42 16.28 -0.28
CA HIS A 208 -4.15 14.84 -0.36
C HIS A 208 -2.82 14.53 -1.07
N PHE A 209 -2.53 15.23 -2.19
CA PHE A 209 -1.28 15.02 -2.91
C PHE A 209 -0.06 15.52 -2.12
N GLU A 210 -0.22 16.62 -1.42
CA GLU A 210 0.85 17.14 -0.57
C GLU A 210 1.18 16.18 0.56
N LEU A 211 0.18 15.75 1.35
CA LEU A 211 0.40 14.92 2.53
C LEU A 211 0.67 13.43 2.21
N CYS A 212 0.12 12.90 1.12
CA CYS A 212 0.23 11.48 0.81
C CYS A 212 1.31 11.16 -0.23
N TYR A 213 1.82 12.16 -0.98
CA TYR A 213 2.81 11.92 -2.03
C TYR A 213 4.01 12.86 -1.94
N TYR A 214 3.83 14.18 -2.01
CA TYR A 214 4.96 15.09 -2.14
C TYR A 214 5.81 15.18 -0.87
N GLN A 215 5.20 15.34 0.29
CA GLN A 215 5.92 15.32 1.56
C GLN A 215 6.59 13.98 1.84
N PRO A 216 5.91 12.82 1.67
CA PRO A 216 6.56 11.51 1.78
C PRO A 216 7.71 11.30 0.82
N ILE A 217 7.61 11.71 -0.46
CA ILE A 217 8.73 11.60 -1.42
C ILE A 217 9.90 12.50 -0.99
N GLU A 218 9.62 13.76 -0.62
CA GLU A 218 10.65 14.68 -0.16
C GLU A 218 11.36 14.16 1.10
N TRP A 219 10.60 13.61 2.04
CA TRP A 219 11.14 12.98 3.23
C TRP A 219 11.97 11.73 2.88
N ALA A 220 11.48 10.90 1.97
CA ALA A 220 12.16 9.69 1.49
C ALA A 220 13.52 10.01 0.87
N ILE A 221 13.60 11.05 0.03
CA ILE A 221 14.86 11.54 -0.57
C ILE A 221 15.82 11.98 0.52
N LYS A 222 15.39 12.81 1.46
CA LYS A 222 16.24 13.32 2.57
C LYS A 222 16.76 12.22 3.49
N ASN A 223 16.04 11.10 3.59
CA ASN A 223 16.39 9.98 4.48
C ASN A 223 16.90 8.75 3.74
N SER A 224 17.29 8.89 2.47
CA SER A 224 17.86 7.80 1.66
C SER A 224 16.98 6.55 1.59
N ILE A 225 15.67 6.75 1.57
CA ILE A 225 14.69 5.67 1.33
C ILE A 225 14.72 5.30 -0.15
N HIS A 226 14.78 4.02 -0.44
CA HIS A 226 14.86 3.53 -1.82
C HIS A 226 13.51 3.34 -2.48
N LEU A 227 12.49 2.98 -1.70
CA LEU A 227 11.18 2.62 -2.22
C LEU A 227 10.07 3.24 -1.38
N PHE A 228 9.08 3.84 -2.05
CA PHE A 228 7.85 4.30 -1.42
C PHE A 228 6.63 3.73 -2.12
N ASP A 229 5.86 2.92 -1.40
CA ASP A 229 4.55 2.41 -1.79
C ASP A 229 3.47 3.35 -1.25
N PRO A 230 2.75 4.08 -2.12
CA PRO A 230 1.76 5.08 -1.69
C PRO A 230 0.38 4.47 -1.35
N GLY A 231 0.26 3.14 -1.27
CA GLY A 231 -1.00 2.43 -1.09
C GLY A 231 -1.72 2.12 -2.41
N ALA A 232 -2.94 1.58 -2.31
CA ALA A 232 -3.72 1.12 -3.45
C ALA A 232 -4.30 2.24 -4.32
N GLY A 233 -4.67 1.88 -5.56
CA GLY A 233 -5.49 2.68 -6.48
C GLY A 233 -4.80 3.90 -7.09
N GLY A 234 -5.53 4.54 -8.00
CA GLY A 234 -5.27 5.90 -8.47
C GLY A 234 -4.30 6.07 -9.65
N LYS A 235 -4.84 6.09 -10.88
CA LYS A 235 -4.06 6.42 -12.10
C LYS A 235 -3.34 7.79 -12.04
N HIS A 236 -3.86 8.73 -11.22
CA HIS A 236 -3.25 10.04 -11.00
C HIS A 236 -1.82 9.97 -10.41
N LYS A 237 -1.42 8.82 -9.83
CA LYS A 237 -0.08 8.59 -9.29
C LYS A 237 0.99 8.61 -10.40
N ARG A 238 0.67 8.16 -11.64
CA ARG A 238 1.59 8.20 -12.79
C ARG A 238 2.09 9.63 -13.05
N ARG A 239 1.21 10.60 -12.98
CA ARG A 239 1.56 12.03 -13.14
C ARG A 239 2.44 12.58 -12.02
N ARG A 240 2.62 11.83 -10.93
CA ARG A 240 3.45 12.19 -9.77
C ARG A 240 4.68 11.32 -9.62
N GLY A 241 5.02 10.59 -10.71
CA GLY A 241 6.27 9.82 -10.81
C GLY A 241 6.26 8.46 -10.13
N PHE A 242 5.08 7.95 -9.78
CA PHE A 242 4.96 6.57 -9.33
C PHE A 242 4.86 5.63 -10.52
N PHE A 243 5.61 4.56 -10.48
CA PHE A 243 5.51 3.47 -11.46
C PHE A 243 4.35 2.54 -11.12
N ALA A 244 3.73 1.96 -12.14
CA ALA A 244 2.89 0.79 -11.99
C ALA A 244 3.79 -0.43 -11.76
N LYS A 245 3.40 -1.30 -10.85
CA LYS A 245 4.08 -2.57 -10.61
C LYS A 245 3.07 -3.69 -10.39
N SER A 246 3.48 -4.92 -10.73
CA SER A 246 2.72 -6.12 -10.40
C SER A 246 2.70 -6.36 -8.90
N THR A 247 1.56 -6.80 -8.40
CA THR A 247 1.41 -7.47 -7.11
C THR A 247 0.81 -8.84 -7.35
N ILE A 248 1.29 -9.83 -6.63
CA ILE A 248 0.91 -11.21 -6.85
C ILE A 248 0.08 -11.71 -5.67
N SER A 249 -1.02 -12.37 -6.00
CA SER A 249 -1.80 -13.19 -5.08
C SER A 249 -1.87 -14.60 -5.62
N LEU A 250 -1.93 -15.59 -4.76
CA LEU A 250 -2.00 -17.00 -5.13
C LEU A 250 -3.30 -17.62 -4.64
N HIS A 251 -3.91 -18.40 -5.51
CA HIS A 251 -5.24 -18.94 -5.31
C HIS A 251 -5.28 -20.42 -5.67
N LYS A 252 -5.96 -21.22 -4.84
CA LYS A 252 -6.25 -22.63 -5.12
C LYS A 252 -7.71 -22.90 -4.79
N TRP A 253 -8.47 -23.35 -5.78
CA TRP A 253 -9.85 -23.78 -5.63
C TRP A 253 -9.90 -25.30 -5.48
N PHE A 254 -10.77 -25.80 -4.60
CA PHE A 254 -10.95 -27.22 -4.36
C PHE A 254 -12.08 -27.83 -5.20
N ASP A 255 -12.94 -26.97 -5.79
CA ASP A 255 -13.99 -27.39 -6.72
C ASP A 255 -13.46 -27.39 -8.17
N LYS A 256 -13.53 -28.55 -8.84
CA LYS A 256 -13.05 -28.71 -10.21
C LYS A 256 -13.76 -27.84 -11.23
N ASN A 257 -15.06 -27.57 -11.04
CA ASN A 257 -15.79 -26.71 -11.97
C ASN A 257 -15.32 -25.26 -11.86
N MET A 258 -15.09 -24.80 -10.63
CA MET A 258 -14.50 -23.46 -10.39
C MET A 258 -13.09 -23.37 -10.96
N GLU A 259 -12.29 -24.38 -10.74
CA GLU A 259 -10.92 -24.47 -11.28
C GLU A 259 -10.91 -24.32 -12.80
N ASN A 260 -11.74 -25.11 -13.50
CA ASN A 260 -11.84 -25.11 -14.96
C ASN A 260 -12.32 -23.76 -15.56
N ILE A 261 -13.11 -22.99 -14.82
CA ILE A 261 -13.58 -21.68 -15.26
C ILE A 261 -12.52 -20.60 -14.96
N ILE A 262 -11.95 -20.63 -13.77
CA ILE A 262 -11.14 -19.51 -13.29
C ILE A 262 -9.74 -19.53 -13.87
N TYR A 263 -9.10 -20.68 -14.03
CA TYR A 263 -7.71 -20.71 -14.51
C TYR A 263 -7.51 -20.20 -15.94
N PRO A 264 -8.32 -20.56 -16.94
CA PRO A 264 -8.22 -19.94 -18.25
C PRO A 264 -8.44 -18.42 -18.20
N TRP A 265 -9.40 -17.96 -17.41
CA TRP A 265 -9.69 -16.54 -17.23
C TRP A 265 -8.51 -15.81 -16.55
N LEU A 266 -7.88 -16.39 -15.53
CA LEU A 266 -6.71 -15.79 -14.86
C LEU A 266 -5.55 -15.57 -15.83
N ASN A 267 -5.30 -16.49 -16.75
CA ASN A 267 -4.23 -16.36 -17.74
C ASN A 267 -4.43 -15.13 -18.62
N GLU A 268 -5.66 -14.92 -19.11
CA GLU A 268 -5.98 -13.75 -19.93
C GLU A 268 -5.92 -12.45 -19.13
N VAL A 269 -6.49 -12.44 -17.93
CA VAL A 269 -6.46 -11.26 -17.03
C VAL A 269 -5.04 -10.89 -16.64
N ASN A 270 -4.19 -11.86 -16.31
CA ASN A 270 -2.81 -11.62 -15.98
C ASN A 270 -2.01 -11.04 -17.14
N LYS A 271 -2.25 -11.56 -18.36
CA LYS A 271 -1.64 -11.02 -19.57
C LYS A 271 -2.06 -9.57 -19.80
N GLN A 272 -3.37 -9.28 -19.71
CA GLN A 272 -3.88 -7.92 -19.87
C GLN A 272 -3.32 -6.98 -18.80
N THR A 273 -3.29 -7.41 -17.54
CA THR A 273 -2.75 -6.60 -16.43
C THR A 273 -1.28 -6.25 -16.65
N LYS A 274 -0.45 -7.19 -17.13
CA LYS A 274 0.95 -6.92 -17.47
C LYS A 274 1.07 -5.87 -18.58
N MET A 275 0.26 -5.99 -19.64
CA MET A 275 0.22 -5.01 -20.72
C MET A 275 -0.21 -3.62 -20.23
N ASP A 276 -1.22 -3.55 -19.39
CA ASP A 276 -1.70 -2.29 -18.81
C ASP A 276 -0.63 -1.62 -17.95
N ILE A 277 0.11 -2.38 -17.14
CA ILE A 277 1.26 -1.89 -16.36
C ILE A 277 2.32 -1.26 -17.28
N ASP A 278 2.65 -1.91 -18.39
CA ASP A 278 3.63 -1.39 -19.33
C ASP A 278 3.14 -0.09 -20.00
N ILE A 279 1.87 -0.03 -20.39
CA ILE A 279 1.25 1.17 -20.97
C ILE A 279 1.24 2.31 -19.94
N GLU A 280 0.84 2.03 -18.71
CA GLU A 280 0.83 3.03 -17.64
C GLU A 280 2.23 3.59 -17.37
N ASN A 281 3.27 2.75 -17.34
CA ASN A 281 4.64 3.17 -17.12
C ASN A 281 5.19 4.05 -18.26
N LYS A 282 4.83 3.75 -19.51
CA LYS A 282 5.15 4.61 -20.66
C LYS A 282 4.42 5.96 -20.62
N SER A 283 3.32 6.07 -19.90
CA SER A 283 2.55 7.30 -19.76
C SER A 283 3.09 8.26 -18.69
N ILE A 284 4.09 7.86 -17.89
CA ILE A 284 4.69 8.73 -16.89
C ILE A 284 5.35 9.91 -17.60
N PRO A 285 5.05 11.16 -17.21
CA PRO A 285 5.52 12.34 -17.95
C PRO A 285 6.98 12.71 -17.62
N PHE A 286 7.86 11.73 -17.65
CA PHE A 286 9.30 11.93 -17.57
C PHE A 286 9.85 12.46 -18.93
N LYS A 287 11.10 12.95 -18.90
CA LYS A 287 11.81 13.37 -20.12
C LYS A 287 12.20 12.17 -20.95
#